data_55800829f0bbf0e20052078f0b4dbeb0
#
_entry.id   55800829f0bbf0e20052078f0b4dbeb0
#
_cell.length_a   1.000
_cell.length_b   1.000
_cell.length_c   1.000
_cell.angle_alpha   90.00
_cell.angle_beta   90.00
_cell.angle_gamma   90.00
#
_symmetry.space_group_name_H-M   'P 1'
#
loop_
_entity.id
_entity.type
_entity.pdbx_description
1 polymer ?
#
loop_
_entity_poly.entity_id
_entity_poly.type
_entity_poly.pdbx_seq_one_letter_code
_entity_poly.pdbx_strand_id
1 'polypeptide(L)'
;MAINAAVLDTRIKATVASTMYDMTRGTANGYFDSENTEEARYEKKKAMNARRIEDYKGGTYAFAGGVVDPLPKDAPFFVKDYYDYYKAKRGYHSRSLNSNNGWNVTSALSFMNMPILCYANEIRSAVLLVHGEKAHSCYFSRDAYANMIKDSKYTDNKELLIIPEAVHTDLYDKTDAIPFEKMEKFIFDEAMEILKKHPEFQKYEIQNEFKWSLSGLEIHLTAGRYTVTGKRFI
;
A
#
# COMPACT_ATOMS: atom_id res chain seq x y z
N MET A 1 0.80 4.78 0.68
CA MET A 1 0.37 5.61 1.84
C MET A 1 0.92 5.09 3.17
N ALA A 2 0.86 3.76 3.50
CA ALA A 2 1.35 3.23 4.78
C ALA A 2 2.83 3.59 5.07
N ILE A 3 3.71 3.40 4.10
CA ILE A 3 5.13 3.77 4.24
C ILE A 3 5.31 5.27 4.45
N ASN A 4 4.57 6.11 3.72
CA ASN A 4 4.60 7.55 3.93
C ASN A 4 4.15 7.94 5.35
N ALA A 5 3.14 7.28 5.89
CA ALA A 5 2.71 7.48 7.28
C ALA A 5 3.83 7.11 8.27
N ALA A 6 4.52 5.98 8.03
CA ALA A 6 5.66 5.56 8.86
C ALA A 6 6.85 6.53 8.82
N VAL A 7 7.04 7.24 7.70
CA VAL A 7 8.04 8.34 7.60
C VAL A 7 7.65 9.52 8.49
N LEU A 8 6.36 9.89 8.49
CA LEU A 8 5.88 11.14 9.07
C LEU A 8 5.49 11.02 10.54
N ASP A 9 4.93 9.89 10.96
CA ASP A 9 4.40 9.72 12.31
C ASP A 9 5.29 8.82 13.17
N THR A 10 6.06 9.44 14.03
CA THR A 10 7.00 8.74 14.95
C THR A 10 6.31 7.86 16.01
N ARG A 11 4.99 7.95 16.15
CA ARG A 11 4.20 7.09 17.05
C ARG A 11 3.96 5.71 16.44
N ILE A 12 4.06 5.56 15.10
CA ILE A 12 3.98 4.27 14.42
C ILE A 12 5.23 3.46 14.75
N LYS A 13 5.06 2.29 15.33
CA LYS A 13 6.14 1.41 15.77
C LYS A 13 6.39 0.23 14.85
N ALA A 14 5.34 -0.25 14.18
CA ALA A 14 5.44 -1.29 13.17
C ALA A 14 4.50 -0.99 12.01
N THR A 15 4.91 -1.32 10.79
CA THR A 15 4.12 -1.16 9.57
C THR A 15 4.22 -2.43 8.74
N VAL A 16 3.08 -3.00 8.40
CA VAL A 16 2.99 -4.04 7.36
C VAL A 16 2.29 -3.43 6.15
N ALA A 17 2.95 -3.43 5.00
CA ALA A 17 2.38 -2.96 3.75
C ALA A 17 2.33 -4.10 2.74
N SER A 18 1.12 -4.59 2.46
CA SER A 18 0.88 -5.62 1.45
C SER A 18 0.54 -4.98 0.11
N THR A 19 1.10 -5.54 -0.97
CA THR A 19 0.86 -5.10 -2.36
C THR A 19 0.93 -3.59 -2.55
N MET A 20 1.95 -2.95 -1.96
CA MET A 20 2.08 -1.49 -2.07
C MET A 20 2.17 -1.04 -3.53
N TYR A 21 1.56 0.08 -3.80
CA TYR A 21 1.62 0.75 -5.09
C TYR A 21 2.08 2.19 -4.88
N ASP A 22 3.15 2.57 -5.57
CA ASP A 22 3.59 3.97 -5.56
C ASP A 22 2.81 4.77 -6.60
N MET A 23 1.70 5.33 -6.16
CA MET A 23 0.82 6.12 -7.02
C MET A 23 1.52 7.37 -7.58
N THR A 24 2.49 7.91 -6.86
CA THR A 24 3.22 9.12 -7.31
C THR A 24 4.18 8.79 -8.43
N ARG A 25 4.97 7.72 -8.28
CA ARG A 25 5.85 7.20 -9.33
C ARG A 25 5.05 6.70 -10.54
N GLY A 26 4.02 5.89 -10.32
CA GLY A 26 3.20 5.36 -11.40
C GLY A 26 2.52 6.47 -12.23
N THR A 27 2.03 7.54 -11.58
CA THR A 27 1.45 8.69 -12.27
C THR A 27 2.50 9.45 -13.06
N ALA A 28 3.67 9.72 -12.46
CA ALA A 28 4.71 10.53 -13.11
C ALA A 28 5.42 9.78 -14.25
N ASN A 29 5.70 8.48 -14.05
CA ASN A 29 6.61 7.73 -14.90
C ASN A 29 5.94 6.62 -15.72
N GLY A 30 4.64 6.35 -15.49
CA GLY A 30 3.96 5.20 -16.09
C GLY A 30 4.37 3.87 -15.45
N TYR A 31 3.81 2.77 -15.95
CA TYR A 31 4.18 1.43 -15.51
C TYR A 31 5.61 1.10 -15.93
N PHE A 32 6.37 0.51 -15.01
CA PHE A 32 7.79 0.14 -15.22
C PHE A 32 8.66 1.31 -15.64
N ASP A 33 8.28 2.55 -15.24
CA ASP A 33 8.93 3.80 -15.62
C ASP A 33 9.05 4.03 -17.16
N SER A 34 8.16 3.41 -17.93
CA SER A 34 8.17 3.45 -19.39
C SER A 34 7.98 4.86 -19.99
N GLU A 35 7.48 5.79 -19.19
CA GLU A 35 7.22 7.19 -19.58
C GLU A 35 8.04 8.16 -18.71
N ASN A 36 9.18 7.71 -18.17
CA ASN A 36 10.04 8.52 -17.30
C ASN A 36 10.92 9.49 -18.10
N THR A 37 10.30 10.37 -18.87
CA THR A 37 10.97 11.48 -19.57
C THR A 37 10.35 12.82 -19.17
N GLU A 38 11.08 13.90 -19.40
CA GLU A 38 10.58 15.25 -19.16
C GLU A 38 9.40 15.56 -20.08
N GLU A 39 9.52 15.19 -21.35
CA GLU A 39 8.50 15.41 -22.37
C GLU A 39 7.18 14.68 -22.03
N ALA A 40 7.26 13.40 -21.65
CA ALA A 40 6.07 12.62 -21.27
C ALA A 40 5.36 13.24 -20.07
N ARG A 41 6.11 13.65 -19.05
CA ARG A 41 5.54 14.35 -17.88
C ARG A 41 4.97 15.70 -18.23
N TYR A 42 5.61 16.45 -19.14
CA TYR A 42 5.10 17.75 -19.60
C TYR A 42 3.75 17.59 -20.31
N GLU A 43 3.63 16.67 -21.26
CA GLU A 43 2.38 16.45 -21.98
C GLU A 43 1.25 15.95 -21.06
N LYS A 44 1.55 15.07 -20.11
CA LYS A 44 0.57 14.69 -19.06
C LYS A 44 0.08 15.90 -18.26
N LYS A 45 0.98 16.76 -17.79
CA LYS A 45 0.63 17.97 -17.04
C LYS A 45 -0.21 18.92 -17.89
N LYS A 46 0.17 19.13 -19.14
CA LYS A 46 -0.54 19.98 -20.11
C LYS A 46 -1.98 19.49 -20.33
N ALA A 47 -2.16 18.17 -20.58
CA ALA A 47 -3.48 17.59 -20.76
C ALA A 47 -4.36 17.74 -19.50
N MET A 48 -3.82 17.46 -18.31
CA MET A 48 -4.56 17.63 -17.05
C MET A 48 -4.89 19.08 -16.75
N ASN A 49 -4.00 20.04 -17.07
CA ASN A 49 -4.30 21.46 -16.89
C ASN A 49 -5.39 21.95 -17.85
N ALA A 50 -5.38 21.49 -19.11
CA ALA A 50 -6.46 21.78 -20.04
C ALA A 50 -7.79 21.22 -19.51
N ARG A 51 -7.79 19.97 -19.01
CA ARG A 51 -8.97 19.34 -18.43
C ARG A 51 -9.53 20.11 -17.22
N ARG A 52 -8.68 20.69 -16.36
CA ARG A 52 -9.14 21.52 -15.23
C ARG A 52 -9.96 22.73 -15.69
N ILE A 53 -9.57 23.33 -16.80
CA ILE A 53 -10.31 24.48 -17.37
C ILE A 53 -11.69 24.02 -17.87
N GLU A 54 -11.75 22.88 -18.53
CA GLU A 54 -13.00 22.31 -19.02
C GLU A 54 -13.95 21.89 -17.87
N ASP A 55 -13.42 21.22 -16.86
CA ASP A 55 -14.16 20.83 -15.66
C ASP A 55 -14.75 22.05 -14.95
N TYR A 56 -13.97 23.12 -14.81
CA TYR A 56 -14.41 24.39 -14.22
C TYR A 56 -15.55 25.01 -15.03
N LYS A 57 -15.40 25.10 -16.36
CA LYS A 57 -16.40 25.68 -17.26
C LYS A 57 -17.69 24.84 -17.30
N GLY A 58 -17.56 23.54 -17.27
CA GLY A 58 -18.68 22.59 -17.33
C GLY A 58 -19.39 22.36 -16.01
N GLY A 59 -18.82 22.77 -14.88
CA GLY A 59 -19.36 22.53 -13.54
C GLY A 59 -19.35 21.06 -13.12
N THR A 60 -18.61 20.20 -13.85
CA THR A 60 -18.52 18.75 -13.61
C THR A 60 -17.08 18.28 -13.75
N TYR A 61 -16.75 17.15 -13.10
CA TYR A 61 -15.43 16.56 -13.18
C TYR A 61 -15.40 15.36 -14.14
N ALA A 62 -14.34 15.26 -14.94
CA ALA A 62 -14.06 14.05 -15.71
C ALA A 62 -13.47 12.96 -14.82
N PHE A 63 -13.96 11.74 -14.98
CA PHE A 63 -13.44 10.57 -14.29
C PHE A 63 -12.43 9.83 -15.16
N ALA A 64 -11.41 9.27 -14.51
CA ALA A 64 -10.34 8.54 -15.18
C ALA A 64 -10.77 7.13 -15.68
N GLY A 65 -11.98 6.70 -15.30
CA GLY A 65 -12.40 5.32 -15.42
C GLY A 65 -11.83 4.45 -14.30
N GLY A 66 -12.50 3.36 -13.99
CA GLY A 66 -11.99 2.32 -13.11
C GLY A 66 -11.20 1.30 -13.91
N VAL A 67 -11.26 0.04 -13.49
CA VAL A 67 -10.78 -1.06 -14.32
C VAL A 67 -11.62 -1.13 -15.61
N VAL A 68 -10.94 -1.29 -16.73
CA VAL A 68 -11.58 -1.28 -18.06
C VAL A 68 -12.67 -2.35 -18.18
N ASP A 69 -13.83 -1.97 -18.73
CA ASP A 69 -14.95 -2.86 -18.97
C ASP A 69 -15.70 -2.39 -20.23
N PRO A 70 -15.88 -3.26 -21.27
CA PRO A 70 -15.49 -4.66 -21.31
C PRO A 70 -13.98 -4.89 -21.40
N LEU A 71 -13.53 -6.07 -20.90
CA LEU A 71 -12.12 -6.45 -20.94
C LEU A 71 -11.63 -6.60 -22.40
N PRO A 72 -10.60 -5.87 -22.85
CA PRO A 72 -10.02 -6.06 -24.18
C PRO A 72 -9.45 -7.47 -24.37
N LYS A 73 -9.56 -8.01 -25.59
CA LYS A 73 -9.09 -9.37 -25.90
C LYS A 73 -7.58 -9.56 -25.71
N ASP A 74 -6.81 -8.53 -25.95
CA ASP A 74 -5.35 -8.45 -25.86
C ASP A 74 -4.86 -7.76 -24.58
N ALA A 75 -5.74 -7.65 -23.60
CA ALA A 75 -5.39 -7.00 -22.34
C ALA A 75 -4.18 -7.67 -21.67
N PRO A 76 -3.22 -6.90 -21.16
CA PRO A 76 -2.13 -7.42 -20.33
C PRO A 76 -2.66 -8.25 -19.15
N PHE A 77 -1.88 -9.26 -18.71
CA PHE A 77 -2.31 -10.19 -17.68
C PHE A 77 -2.82 -9.49 -16.39
N PHE A 78 -2.16 -8.41 -15.99
CA PHE A 78 -2.53 -7.69 -14.78
C PHE A 78 -3.86 -6.91 -14.93
N VAL A 79 -4.18 -6.47 -16.14
CA VAL A 79 -5.48 -5.84 -16.43
C VAL A 79 -6.60 -6.87 -16.30
N LYS A 80 -6.36 -8.09 -16.79
CA LYS A 80 -7.28 -9.22 -16.61
C LYS A 80 -7.43 -9.58 -15.12
N ASP A 81 -6.32 -9.66 -14.36
CA ASP A 81 -6.31 -9.92 -12.92
C ASP A 81 -7.16 -8.89 -12.15
N TYR A 82 -7.00 -7.61 -12.45
CA TYR A 82 -7.84 -6.56 -11.87
C TYR A 82 -9.30 -6.62 -12.31
N TYR A 83 -9.57 -6.98 -13.58
CA TYR A 83 -10.93 -7.15 -14.05
C TYR A 83 -11.63 -8.29 -13.31
N ASP A 84 -10.98 -9.46 -13.20
CA ASP A 84 -11.49 -10.64 -12.51
C ASP A 84 -11.76 -10.38 -11.02
N TYR A 85 -11.08 -9.40 -10.43
CA TYR A 85 -11.35 -8.95 -9.07
C TYR A 85 -12.43 -7.85 -9.03
N TYR A 86 -12.18 -6.69 -9.61
CA TYR A 86 -13.00 -5.49 -9.40
C TYR A 86 -14.30 -5.45 -10.20
N LYS A 87 -14.40 -6.17 -11.32
CA LYS A 87 -15.60 -6.21 -12.17
C LYS A 87 -16.43 -7.49 -11.99
N ALA A 88 -15.99 -8.41 -11.15
CA ALA A 88 -16.67 -9.66 -10.82
C ALA A 88 -17.12 -9.68 -9.35
N LYS A 89 -17.93 -10.71 -8.99
CA LYS A 89 -18.43 -10.88 -7.62
C LYS A 89 -17.32 -10.98 -6.55
N ARG A 90 -16.11 -11.34 -6.95
CA ARG A 90 -14.96 -11.53 -6.06
C ARG A 90 -14.65 -10.27 -5.24
N GLY A 91 -14.57 -9.11 -5.88
CA GLY A 91 -14.18 -7.87 -5.20
C GLY A 91 -14.95 -6.63 -5.67
N TYR A 92 -16.03 -6.81 -6.46
CA TYR A 92 -16.88 -5.68 -6.86
C TYR A 92 -17.52 -5.02 -5.64
N HIS A 93 -17.43 -3.71 -5.57
CA HIS A 93 -18.16 -2.93 -4.58
C HIS A 93 -18.64 -1.61 -5.18
N SER A 94 -19.87 -1.22 -4.87
CA SER A 94 -20.51 0.00 -5.43
C SER A 94 -19.78 1.31 -5.08
N ARG A 95 -18.99 1.33 -4.01
CA ARG A 95 -18.17 2.48 -3.63
C ARG A 95 -16.70 2.37 -4.03
N SER A 96 -16.29 1.24 -4.64
CA SER A 96 -14.91 1.06 -5.11
C SER A 96 -14.69 1.90 -6.36
N LEU A 97 -13.63 2.71 -6.36
CA LEU A 97 -13.23 3.51 -7.52
C LEU A 97 -12.87 2.61 -8.71
N ASN A 98 -12.13 1.53 -8.46
CA ASN A 98 -11.73 0.58 -9.50
C ASN A 98 -12.90 -0.22 -10.08
N SER A 99 -13.94 -0.49 -9.28
CA SER A 99 -15.16 -1.15 -9.75
C SER A 99 -16.07 -0.24 -10.60
N ASN A 100 -15.89 1.07 -10.48
CA ASN A 100 -16.76 2.07 -11.09
C ASN A 100 -15.98 3.06 -11.97
N ASN A 101 -16.23 4.36 -11.81
CA ASN A 101 -15.72 5.39 -12.73
C ASN A 101 -14.29 5.87 -12.41
N GLY A 102 -13.63 5.30 -11.40
CA GLY A 102 -12.31 5.78 -10.98
C GLY A 102 -12.37 7.09 -10.20
N TRP A 103 -11.28 7.79 -10.22
CA TRP A 103 -11.10 9.11 -9.58
C TRP A 103 -11.15 10.23 -10.62
N ASN A 104 -11.16 11.49 -10.15
CA ASN A 104 -11.08 12.63 -11.07
C ASN A 104 -9.74 12.64 -11.81
N VAL A 105 -9.77 12.81 -13.12
CA VAL A 105 -8.56 12.85 -13.98
C VAL A 105 -7.53 13.82 -13.42
N THR A 106 -7.96 14.99 -13.01
CA THR A 106 -7.07 16.08 -12.56
C THR A 106 -6.49 15.87 -11.17
N SER A 107 -7.01 14.91 -10.38
CA SER A 107 -6.45 14.59 -9.05
C SER A 107 -5.03 14.02 -9.13
N ALA A 108 -4.69 13.39 -10.24
CA ALA A 108 -3.36 12.84 -10.49
C ALA A 108 -2.26 13.91 -10.63
N LEU A 109 -2.62 15.16 -10.95
CA LEU A 109 -1.65 16.24 -11.17
C LEU A 109 -0.75 16.51 -9.96
N SER A 110 -1.32 16.48 -8.75
CA SER A 110 -0.55 16.67 -7.51
C SER A 110 0.44 15.54 -7.25
N PHE A 111 0.12 14.30 -7.65
CA PHE A 111 1.01 13.16 -7.47
C PHE A 111 2.30 13.25 -8.27
N MET A 112 2.29 13.94 -9.41
CA MET A 112 3.46 14.08 -10.27
C MET A 112 4.62 14.86 -9.63
N ASN A 113 4.36 15.59 -8.55
CA ASN A 113 5.38 16.38 -7.85
C ASN A 113 5.38 16.09 -6.34
N MET A 114 5.07 14.86 -5.94
CA MET A 114 4.95 14.48 -4.53
C MET A 114 5.62 13.11 -4.29
N PRO A 115 6.97 13.06 -4.25
CA PRO A 115 7.70 11.81 -4.03
C PRO A 115 7.59 11.36 -2.56
N ILE A 116 6.54 10.62 -2.26
CA ILE A 116 6.16 10.24 -0.88
C ILE A 116 7.12 9.26 -0.20
N LEU A 117 8.10 8.72 -0.91
CA LEU A 117 9.08 7.77 -0.39
C LEU A 117 10.50 8.35 -0.29
N CYS A 118 10.69 9.66 -0.51
CA CYS A 118 12.02 10.28 -0.59
C CYS A 118 12.83 10.16 0.73
N TYR A 119 12.18 10.05 1.87
CA TYR A 119 12.81 9.86 3.19
C TYR A 119 12.53 8.48 3.79
N ALA A 120 12.24 7.48 2.97
CA ALA A 120 11.94 6.14 3.46
C ALA A 120 13.13 5.51 4.22
N ASN A 121 14.36 5.90 3.92
CA ASN A 121 15.58 5.46 4.62
C ASN A 121 15.75 6.06 6.04
N GLU A 122 14.92 7.03 6.42
CA GLU A 122 14.92 7.62 7.76
C GLU A 122 13.92 6.94 8.71
N ILE A 123 13.11 5.99 8.23
CA ILE A 123 12.12 5.28 9.05
C ILE A 123 12.83 4.48 10.13
N ARG A 124 12.59 4.82 11.39
CA ARG A 124 13.15 4.11 12.56
C ARG A 124 12.33 2.92 12.99
N SER A 125 11.01 2.97 12.75
CA SER A 125 10.09 1.90 13.10
C SER A 125 10.27 0.68 12.19
N ALA A 126 9.78 -0.47 12.65
CA ALA A 126 9.82 -1.70 11.88
C ALA A 126 8.93 -1.64 10.64
N VAL A 127 9.38 -2.18 9.51
CA VAL A 127 8.61 -2.23 8.27
C VAL A 127 8.75 -3.60 7.62
N LEU A 128 7.60 -4.24 7.37
CA LEU A 128 7.49 -5.43 6.53
C LEU A 128 6.73 -5.08 5.25
N LEU A 129 7.37 -5.24 4.11
CA LEU A 129 6.72 -5.22 2.80
C LEU A 129 6.38 -6.64 2.38
N VAL A 130 5.14 -6.86 1.95
CA VAL A 130 4.67 -8.14 1.41
C VAL A 130 4.16 -7.92 -0.01
N HIS A 131 4.64 -8.70 -1.00
CA HIS A 131 4.19 -8.55 -2.38
C HIS A 131 4.19 -9.88 -3.11
N GLY A 132 3.26 -10.05 -4.06
CA GLY A 132 3.24 -11.20 -4.93
C GLY A 132 4.34 -11.12 -6.00
N GLU A 133 5.04 -12.23 -6.23
CA GLU A 133 6.13 -12.29 -7.21
C GLU A 133 5.68 -11.94 -8.62
N LYS A 134 4.51 -12.46 -9.03
CA LYS A 134 3.93 -12.25 -10.36
C LYS A 134 3.12 -10.95 -10.48
N ALA A 135 2.99 -10.18 -9.40
CA ALA A 135 2.32 -8.90 -9.47
C ALA A 135 3.12 -7.93 -10.35
N HIS A 136 2.43 -7.28 -11.32
CA HIS A 136 3.05 -6.25 -12.17
C HIS A 136 3.64 -5.08 -11.37
N SER A 137 3.14 -4.88 -10.15
CA SER A 137 3.55 -3.82 -9.22
C SER A 137 4.65 -4.25 -8.23
N CYS A 138 5.17 -5.48 -8.34
CA CYS A 138 6.16 -6.01 -7.39
C CYS A 138 7.44 -5.15 -7.32
N TYR A 139 7.82 -4.51 -8.44
CA TYR A 139 8.98 -3.63 -8.48
C TYR A 139 8.87 -2.42 -7.54
N PHE A 140 7.66 -1.90 -7.28
CA PHE A 140 7.49 -0.83 -6.30
C PHE A 140 7.93 -1.24 -4.90
N SER A 141 7.58 -2.45 -4.46
CA SER A 141 8.03 -2.95 -3.14
C SER A 141 9.51 -3.24 -3.10
N ARG A 142 10.07 -3.81 -4.17
CA ARG A 142 11.52 -4.08 -4.25
C ARG A 142 12.34 -2.80 -4.18
N ASP A 143 11.95 -1.79 -4.93
CA ASP A 143 12.65 -0.50 -4.96
C ASP A 143 12.43 0.29 -3.67
N ALA A 144 11.22 0.26 -3.11
CA ALA A 144 10.95 0.89 -1.81
C ALA A 144 11.79 0.26 -0.69
N TYR A 145 11.93 -1.07 -0.68
CA TYR A 145 12.81 -1.77 0.26
C TYR A 145 14.28 -1.37 0.08
N ALA A 146 14.76 -1.40 -1.17
CA ALA A 146 16.11 -0.98 -1.48
C ALA A 146 16.40 0.46 -1.02
N ASN A 147 15.44 1.38 -1.23
CA ASN A 147 15.55 2.75 -0.77
C ASN A 147 15.53 2.87 0.77
N MET A 148 14.71 2.06 1.45
CA MET A 148 14.66 2.08 2.92
C MET A 148 15.96 1.65 3.58
N ILE A 149 16.71 0.72 2.98
CA ILE A 149 17.97 0.22 3.56
C ILE A 149 19.19 0.99 3.07
N LYS A 150 19.08 1.73 1.96
CA LYS A 150 20.17 2.49 1.38
C LYS A 150 20.56 3.65 2.29
N ASP A 151 21.82 3.68 2.70
CA ASP A 151 22.38 4.75 3.56
C ASP A 151 21.60 4.94 4.88
N SER A 152 20.85 3.93 5.31
CA SER A 152 20.06 3.96 6.54
C SER A 152 20.85 3.41 7.72
N LYS A 153 20.57 3.96 8.90
CA LYS A 153 21.06 3.46 10.20
C LYS A 153 20.10 2.43 10.83
N TYR A 154 18.93 2.21 10.19
CA TYR A 154 17.81 1.44 10.76
C TYR A 154 17.41 0.31 9.81
N THR A 155 18.36 -0.58 9.50
CA THR A 155 18.18 -1.66 8.52
C THR A 155 17.66 -2.96 9.13
N ASP A 156 17.96 -3.21 10.40
CA ASP A 156 17.76 -4.50 11.06
C ASP A 156 16.27 -4.88 11.27
N ASN A 157 15.40 -3.89 11.20
CA ASN A 157 13.96 -4.05 11.35
C ASN A 157 13.19 -3.78 10.05
N LYS A 158 13.84 -3.96 8.90
CA LYS A 158 13.23 -3.83 7.58
C LYS A 158 13.21 -5.19 6.90
N GLU A 159 12.03 -5.61 6.47
CA GLU A 159 11.85 -6.90 5.79
C GLU A 159 11.08 -6.74 4.47
N LEU A 160 11.45 -7.56 3.49
CA LEU A 160 10.71 -7.73 2.23
C LEU A 160 10.38 -9.21 2.06
N LEU A 161 9.10 -9.52 2.02
CA LEU A 161 8.58 -10.86 1.78
C LEU A 161 7.91 -10.93 0.40
N ILE A 162 8.47 -11.71 -0.50
CA ILE A 162 7.90 -11.97 -1.82
C ILE A 162 7.21 -13.34 -1.79
N ILE A 163 5.92 -13.35 -2.12
CA ILE A 163 5.11 -14.56 -2.16
C ILE A 163 5.23 -15.17 -3.57
N PRO A 164 5.80 -16.38 -3.69
CA PRO A 164 5.97 -17.04 -4.98
C PRO A 164 4.64 -17.19 -5.72
N GLU A 165 4.68 -17.02 -7.05
CA GLU A 165 3.56 -17.18 -7.99
C GLU A 165 2.34 -16.27 -7.74
N ALA A 166 2.22 -15.58 -6.61
CA ALA A 166 1.08 -14.73 -6.31
C ALA A 166 1.05 -13.49 -7.21
N VAL A 167 -0.15 -13.14 -7.70
CA VAL A 167 -0.44 -11.88 -8.40
C VAL A 167 -0.89 -10.80 -7.40
N HIS A 168 -1.11 -9.59 -7.89
CA HIS A 168 -1.44 -8.45 -7.02
C HIS A 168 -2.71 -8.67 -6.19
N THR A 169 -3.77 -9.16 -6.82
CA THR A 169 -5.08 -9.33 -6.18
C THR A 169 -5.18 -10.58 -5.31
N ASP A 170 -4.24 -11.51 -5.42
CA ASP A 170 -4.22 -12.71 -4.56
C ASP A 170 -4.02 -12.34 -3.08
N LEU A 171 -3.24 -11.31 -2.82
CA LEU A 171 -3.01 -10.82 -1.46
C LEU A 171 -4.13 -9.88 -0.94
N TYR A 172 -5.26 -9.80 -1.63
CA TYR A 172 -6.43 -9.08 -1.15
C TYR A 172 -7.39 -9.98 -0.37
N ASP A 173 -7.61 -11.21 -0.86
CA ASP A 173 -8.67 -12.08 -0.37
C ASP A 173 -8.33 -13.59 -0.35
N LYS A 174 -7.25 -14.03 -1.01
CA LYS A 174 -6.84 -15.44 -0.97
C LYS A 174 -6.10 -15.74 0.34
N THR A 175 -6.84 -16.28 1.30
CA THR A 175 -6.34 -16.54 2.65
C THR A 175 -5.19 -17.54 2.71
N ASP A 176 -5.07 -18.41 1.73
CA ASP A 176 -3.99 -19.37 1.55
C ASP A 176 -2.72 -18.74 0.97
N ALA A 177 -2.84 -17.62 0.26
CA ALA A 177 -1.71 -16.86 -0.28
C ALA A 177 -1.21 -15.77 0.69
N ILE A 178 -2.08 -15.21 1.51
CA ILE A 178 -1.74 -14.13 2.45
C ILE A 178 -0.94 -14.70 3.63
N PRO A 179 0.29 -14.24 3.90
CA PRO A 179 1.15 -14.80 4.95
C PRO A 179 0.77 -14.23 6.34
N PHE A 180 -0.44 -14.51 6.81
CA PHE A 180 -0.98 -13.96 8.05
C PHE A 180 -0.08 -14.25 9.25
N GLU A 181 0.41 -15.48 9.41
CA GLU A 181 1.28 -15.87 10.52
C GLU A 181 2.57 -15.05 10.56
N LYS A 182 3.19 -14.80 9.39
CA LYS A 182 4.40 -13.98 9.31
C LYS A 182 4.09 -12.52 9.65
N MET A 183 2.98 -11.98 9.16
CA MET A 183 2.56 -10.60 9.42
C MET A 183 2.22 -10.39 10.90
N GLU A 184 1.51 -11.33 11.50
CA GLU A 184 1.18 -11.37 12.92
C GLU A 184 2.44 -11.42 13.78
N LYS A 185 3.30 -12.41 13.51
CA LYS A 185 4.58 -12.57 14.22
C LYS A 185 5.43 -11.31 14.15
N PHE A 186 5.54 -10.68 12.99
CA PHE A 186 6.32 -9.45 12.82
C PHE A 186 5.83 -8.32 13.74
N ILE A 187 4.51 -8.09 13.78
CA ILE A 187 3.93 -7.04 14.66
C ILE A 187 4.10 -7.42 16.13
N PHE A 188 3.92 -8.69 16.46
CA PHE A 188 4.05 -9.17 17.83
C PHE A 188 5.49 -9.01 18.35
N ASP A 189 6.48 -9.45 17.57
CA ASP A 189 7.89 -9.35 17.95
C ASP A 189 8.30 -7.89 18.22
N GLU A 190 7.88 -6.95 17.38
CA GLU A 190 8.15 -5.54 17.57
C GLU A 190 7.45 -4.96 18.81
N ALA A 191 6.22 -5.35 19.08
CA ALA A 191 5.52 -4.97 20.29
C ALA A 191 6.24 -5.47 21.54
N MET A 192 6.72 -6.71 21.52
CA MET A 192 7.48 -7.31 22.61
C MET A 192 8.81 -6.61 22.84
N GLU A 193 9.53 -6.22 21.78
CA GLU A 193 10.78 -5.44 21.91
C GLU A 193 10.55 -4.05 22.52
N ILE A 194 9.42 -3.42 22.24
CA ILE A 194 9.05 -2.15 22.88
C ILE A 194 8.76 -2.38 24.36
N LEU A 195 7.97 -3.39 24.70
CA LEU A 195 7.59 -3.70 26.07
C LEU A 195 8.81 -4.07 26.95
N LYS A 196 9.79 -4.80 26.39
CA LYS A 196 11.06 -5.11 27.10
C LYS A 196 11.86 -3.85 27.48
N LYS A 197 11.75 -2.78 26.71
CA LYS A 197 12.42 -1.50 26.98
C LYS A 197 11.72 -0.64 28.03
N HIS A 198 10.55 -1.05 28.49
CA HIS A 198 9.73 -0.37 29.47
C HIS A 198 9.66 -1.16 30.78
N PRO A 199 10.51 -0.92 31.78
CA PRO A 199 10.58 -1.71 33.03
C PRO A 199 9.25 -1.82 33.78
N GLU A 200 8.40 -0.80 33.63
CA GLU A 200 7.07 -0.77 34.25
C GLU A 200 6.14 -1.89 33.76
N PHE A 201 6.40 -2.48 32.59
CA PHE A 201 5.62 -3.59 32.04
C PHE A 201 6.20 -4.96 32.37
N GLN A 202 7.46 -5.07 32.81
CA GLN A 202 8.13 -6.34 33.10
C GLN A 202 7.47 -7.15 34.21
N LYS A 203 6.71 -6.50 35.09
CA LYS A 203 5.99 -7.14 36.21
C LYS A 203 4.62 -7.71 35.81
N TYR A 204 4.18 -7.53 34.58
CA TYR A 204 2.89 -8.01 34.10
C TYR A 204 3.09 -9.20 33.17
N GLU A 205 2.23 -10.23 33.33
CA GLU A 205 2.10 -11.29 32.35
C GLU A 205 1.42 -10.70 31.10
N ILE A 206 2.06 -10.90 29.93
CA ILE A 206 1.53 -10.38 28.67
C ILE A 206 0.58 -11.42 28.13
N GLN A 207 -0.70 -11.07 28.06
CA GLN A 207 -1.72 -11.87 27.42
C GLN A 207 -1.96 -11.37 25.99
N ASN A 208 -2.01 -12.30 25.05
CA ASN A 208 -2.25 -12.02 23.64
C ASN A 208 -3.68 -12.36 23.28
N GLU A 209 -4.38 -11.47 22.65
CA GLU A 209 -5.67 -11.74 22.05
C GLU A 209 -5.69 -11.19 20.62
N PHE A 210 -5.83 -12.08 19.64
CA PHE A 210 -5.96 -11.74 18.23
C PHE A 210 -7.41 -11.96 17.83
N LYS A 211 -8.05 -10.89 17.34
CA LYS A 211 -9.42 -10.98 16.84
C LYS A 211 -9.46 -10.60 15.37
N TRP A 212 -9.85 -11.55 14.53
CA TRP A 212 -10.18 -11.30 13.14
C TRP A 212 -11.64 -10.92 13.01
N SER A 213 -11.93 -9.85 12.28
CA SER A 213 -13.29 -9.45 11.94
C SER A 213 -13.36 -9.11 10.45
N LEU A 214 -14.58 -9.01 9.90
CA LEU A 214 -14.81 -8.55 8.53
C LEU A 214 -14.30 -7.12 8.27
N SER A 215 -14.00 -6.36 9.32
CA SER A 215 -13.44 -5.02 9.25
C SER A 215 -11.91 -4.97 9.39
N GLY A 216 -11.25 -6.12 9.55
CA GLY A 216 -9.81 -6.21 9.64
C GLY A 216 -9.27 -6.99 10.84
N LEU A 217 -7.95 -7.02 10.96
CA LEU A 217 -7.25 -7.59 12.10
C LEU A 217 -7.23 -6.59 13.25
N GLU A 218 -7.72 -7.00 14.39
CA GLU A 218 -7.58 -6.26 15.63
C GLU A 218 -6.63 -7.03 16.56
N ILE A 219 -5.53 -6.39 16.96
CA ILE A 219 -4.52 -6.94 17.85
C ILE A 219 -4.67 -6.26 19.20
N HIS A 220 -4.92 -7.06 20.23
CA HIS A 220 -4.94 -6.62 21.59
C HIS A 220 -3.76 -7.22 22.35
N LEU A 221 -2.83 -6.39 22.78
CA LEU A 221 -1.77 -6.77 23.71
C LEU A 221 -2.11 -6.16 25.07
N THR A 222 -2.37 -6.99 26.04
CA THR A 222 -2.70 -6.55 27.40
C THR A 222 -1.59 -6.91 28.37
N ALA A 223 -1.06 -5.90 29.06
CA ALA A 223 -0.13 -6.08 30.17
C ALA A 223 -0.75 -5.43 31.40
N GLY A 224 -1.35 -6.23 32.26
CA GLY A 224 -2.10 -5.72 33.41
C GLY A 224 -3.27 -4.82 32.99
N ARG A 225 -3.28 -3.56 33.42
CA ARG A 225 -4.32 -2.57 33.07
C ARG A 225 -4.05 -1.81 31.74
N TYR A 226 -2.94 -2.09 31.09
CA TYR A 226 -2.56 -1.42 29.85
C TYR A 226 -2.90 -2.32 28.66
N THR A 227 -3.60 -1.77 27.70
CA THR A 227 -3.94 -2.46 26.44
C THR A 227 -3.40 -1.63 25.28
N VAL A 228 -2.63 -2.29 24.40
CA VAL A 228 -2.25 -1.74 23.11
C VAL A 228 -3.15 -2.36 22.08
N THR A 229 -3.90 -1.52 21.38
CA THR A 229 -4.81 -1.96 20.32
C THR A 229 -4.29 -1.48 18.98
N GLY A 230 -4.10 -2.41 18.04
CA GLY A 230 -3.85 -2.11 16.64
C GLY A 230 -5.04 -2.53 15.79
N LYS A 231 -5.51 -1.65 14.90
CA LYS A 231 -6.53 -1.98 13.90
C LYS A 231 -5.95 -1.90 12.51
N ARG A 232 -6.20 -2.92 11.71
CA ARG A 232 -6.03 -2.87 10.27
C ARG A 232 -7.42 -2.74 9.64
N PHE A 233 -7.61 -1.71 8.83
CA PHE A 233 -8.78 -1.61 7.96
C PHE A 233 -8.45 -2.31 6.64
N ILE A 234 -9.33 -3.20 6.21
CA ILE A 234 -9.29 -3.84 4.90
C ILE A 234 -10.03 -2.95 3.90
#